data_be4d90ef7d94680c9357d88553c224e6
#
_entry.id   be4d90ef7d94680c9357d88553c224e6
#
_cell.length_a   1.000
_cell.length_b   1.000
_cell.length_c   1.000
_cell.angle_alpha   90.00
_cell.angle_beta   90.00
_cell.angle_gamma   90.00
#
_symmetry.space_group_name_H-M   'P 1'
#
loop_
_entity.id
_entity.type
_entity.pdbx_description
1 polymer ?
#
loop_
_entity_poly.entity_id
_entity_poly.type
_entity_poly.pdbx_seq_one_letter_code
_entity_poly.pdbx_strand_id
1 'polypeptide(L)'
;MTYDIEQVQGIGAQFGLQLMTSGVTTTQELLDKCGTVDKMRQLEAVTGISAKQLATWAHQADLMRVQGIGPEFGQLLERSGVESVGELAMRHPENITHLLARVNAEKKLTRAVPALKTVTGWVERAKIMMKESSARSGTPTASAPTTSTASASATTASTPGAAAPNARASESVTKPM
;
A
#
# COMPACT_ATOMS: atom_id res chain seq x y z
N MET A 1 7.36 -15.96 -0.64
CA MET A 1 6.65 -17.03 0.07
C MET A 1 5.23 -16.59 0.29
N THR A 2 4.28 -17.49 0.12
CA THR A 2 2.85 -17.22 0.31
C THR A 2 2.41 -18.02 1.53
N TYR A 3 1.69 -17.37 2.43
CA TYR A 3 1.15 -17.98 3.64
C TYR A 3 -0.37 -17.98 3.55
N ASP A 4 -1.02 -18.92 4.24
CA ASP A 4 -2.46 -18.91 4.40
C ASP A 4 -2.89 -17.69 5.20
N ILE A 5 -4.06 -17.14 4.88
CA ILE A 5 -4.54 -15.90 5.48
C ILE A 5 -4.70 -16.00 7.01
N GLU A 6 -5.06 -17.17 7.50
CA GLU A 6 -5.22 -17.43 8.95
C GLU A 6 -3.91 -17.40 9.72
N GLN A 7 -2.75 -17.51 9.05
CA GLN A 7 -1.44 -17.43 9.68
C GLN A 7 -1.05 -15.99 10.04
N VAL A 8 -1.71 -14.99 9.45
CA VAL A 8 -1.47 -13.59 9.81
C VAL A 8 -1.98 -13.33 11.22
N GLN A 9 -1.14 -12.76 12.06
CA GLN A 9 -1.49 -12.50 13.45
C GLN A 9 -2.65 -11.51 13.56
N GLY A 10 -3.69 -11.92 14.31
CA GLY A 10 -4.91 -11.16 14.48
C GLY A 10 -6.03 -11.53 13.51
N ILE A 11 -5.76 -12.37 12.51
CA ILE A 11 -6.78 -13.01 11.67
C ILE A 11 -7.10 -14.36 12.33
N GLY A 12 -8.08 -14.37 13.21
CA GLY A 12 -8.60 -15.63 13.74
C GLY A 12 -9.55 -16.28 12.75
N ALA A 13 -10.04 -17.49 13.09
CA ALA A 13 -10.96 -18.26 12.23
C ALA A 13 -12.17 -17.45 11.75
N GLN A 14 -12.71 -16.55 12.55
CA GLN A 14 -13.85 -15.72 12.20
C GLN A 14 -13.55 -14.76 11.04
N PHE A 15 -12.45 -14.00 11.14
CA PHE A 15 -12.02 -13.08 10.08
C PHE A 15 -11.47 -13.84 8.87
N GLY A 16 -10.82 -14.97 9.10
CA GLY A 16 -10.37 -15.87 8.05
C GLY A 16 -11.52 -16.30 7.15
N LEU A 17 -12.63 -16.77 7.73
CA LEU A 17 -13.82 -17.15 6.99
C LEU A 17 -14.43 -15.98 6.20
N GLN A 18 -14.50 -14.78 6.78
CA GLN A 18 -15.00 -13.58 6.10
C GLN A 18 -14.13 -13.21 4.90
N LEU A 19 -12.81 -13.28 5.05
CA LEU A 19 -11.85 -13.02 3.98
C LEU A 19 -11.93 -14.10 2.90
N MET A 20 -11.99 -15.36 3.27
CA MET A 20 -12.14 -16.50 2.33
C MET A 20 -13.42 -16.39 1.50
N THR A 21 -14.54 -15.99 2.10
CA THR A 21 -15.81 -15.75 1.39
C THR A 21 -15.69 -14.65 0.35
N SER A 22 -14.78 -13.70 0.58
CA SER A 22 -14.47 -12.60 -0.35
C SER A 22 -13.37 -12.94 -1.36
N GLY A 23 -12.92 -14.21 -1.39
CA GLY A 23 -11.88 -14.70 -2.30
C GLY A 23 -10.47 -14.28 -1.87
N VAL A 24 -10.24 -14.17 -0.55
CA VAL A 24 -8.91 -13.93 0.04
C VAL A 24 -8.56 -15.11 0.92
N THR A 25 -7.75 -16.02 0.41
CA THR A 25 -7.31 -17.24 1.10
C THR A 25 -5.83 -17.17 1.51
N THR A 26 -5.08 -16.30 0.87
CA THR A 26 -3.63 -16.17 1.03
C THR A 26 -3.20 -14.73 1.30
N THR A 27 -2.01 -14.59 1.89
CA THR A 27 -1.38 -13.27 2.10
C THR A 27 -1.16 -12.51 0.78
N GLN A 28 -0.90 -13.19 -0.33
CA GLN A 28 -0.74 -12.55 -1.64
C GLN A 28 -2.06 -11.96 -2.14
N GLU A 29 -3.15 -12.70 -2.05
CA GLU A 29 -4.47 -12.21 -2.43
C GLU A 29 -4.92 -11.03 -1.57
N LEU A 30 -4.57 -11.04 -0.27
CA LEU A 30 -4.81 -9.90 0.60
C LEU A 30 -4.08 -8.65 0.10
N LEU A 31 -2.81 -8.76 -0.27
CA LEU A 31 -2.02 -7.66 -0.82
C LEU A 31 -2.61 -7.13 -2.13
N ASP A 32 -3.03 -8.02 -3.02
CA ASP A 32 -3.64 -7.65 -4.30
C ASP A 32 -4.99 -6.92 -4.11
N LYS A 33 -5.76 -7.33 -3.10
CA LYS A 33 -7.04 -6.71 -2.73
C LYS A 33 -6.88 -5.44 -1.88
N CYS A 34 -5.77 -5.28 -1.17
CA CYS A 34 -5.47 -4.09 -0.37
C CYS A 34 -4.49 -3.12 -1.05
N GLY A 35 -4.05 -3.41 -2.28
CA GLY A 35 -3.03 -2.64 -3.00
C GLY A 35 -3.42 -1.21 -3.36
N THR A 36 -4.70 -0.86 -3.31
CA THR A 36 -5.22 0.51 -3.49
C THR A 36 -6.30 0.82 -2.47
N VAL A 37 -6.47 2.11 -2.17
CA VAL A 37 -7.50 2.57 -1.21
C VAL A 37 -8.91 2.14 -1.65
N ASP A 38 -9.21 2.19 -2.94
CA ASP A 38 -10.52 1.80 -3.47
C ASP A 38 -10.80 0.31 -3.30
N LYS A 39 -9.81 -0.53 -3.60
CA LYS A 39 -9.92 -1.98 -3.40
C LYS A 39 -10.08 -2.33 -1.91
N MET A 40 -9.37 -1.63 -1.04
CA MET A 40 -9.48 -1.82 0.41
C MET A 40 -10.88 -1.44 0.91
N ARG A 41 -11.47 -0.34 0.41
CA ARG A 41 -12.85 0.06 0.72
C ARG A 41 -13.88 -0.96 0.21
N GLN A 42 -13.66 -1.51 -0.98
CA GLN A 42 -14.52 -2.57 -1.51
C GLN A 42 -14.47 -3.82 -0.62
N LEU A 43 -13.27 -4.22 -0.18
CA LEU A 43 -13.10 -5.35 0.71
C LEU A 43 -13.74 -5.08 2.08
N GLU A 44 -13.61 -3.87 2.62
CA GLU A 44 -14.30 -3.43 3.84
C GLU A 44 -15.83 -3.53 3.71
N ALA A 45 -16.39 -3.08 2.59
CA ALA A 45 -17.84 -3.13 2.34
C ALA A 45 -18.37 -4.56 2.25
N VAL A 46 -17.60 -5.50 1.70
CA VAL A 46 -18.00 -6.90 1.54
C VAL A 46 -17.79 -7.71 2.82
N THR A 47 -16.68 -7.47 3.54
CA THR A 47 -16.33 -8.25 4.73
C THR A 47 -16.82 -7.65 6.03
N GLY A 48 -17.14 -6.35 6.05
CA GLY A 48 -17.42 -5.62 7.30
C GLY A 48 -16.20 -5.39 8.19
N ILE A 49 -14.99 -5.71 7.71
CA ILE A 49 -13.73 -5.51 8.42
C ILE A 49 -13.24 -4.11 8.13
N SER A 50 -12.91 -3.33 9.17
CA SER A 50 -12.48 -1.93 8.98
C SER A 50 -11.22 -1.82 8.10
N ALA A 51 -11.16 -0.78 7.26
CA ALA A 51 -10.01 -0.50 6.42
C ALA A 51 -8.69 -0.43 7.21
N LYS A 52 -8.73 0.11 8.44
CA LYS A 52 -7.58 0.16 9.33
C LYS A 52 -7.06 -1.23 9.69
N GLN A 53 -7.94 -2.17 9.95
CA GLN A 53 -7.57 -3.54 10.29
C GLN A 53 -7.04 -4.29 9.07
N LEU A 54 -7.68 -4.11 7.92
CA LEU A 54 -7.20 -4.64 6.64
C LEU A 54 -5.81 -4.10 6.30
N ALA A 55 -5.54 -2.81 6.52
CA ALA A 55 -4.23 -2.21 6.33
C ALA A 55 -3.17 -2.84 7.25
N THR A 56 -3.47 -3.00 8.54
CA THR A 56 -2.56 -3.66 9.50
C THR A 56 -2.18 -5.07 9.03
N TRP A 57 -3.14 -5.87 8.59
CA TRP A 57 -2.86 -7.21 8.08
C TRP A 57 -2.13 -7.22 6.74
N ALA A 58 -2.43 -6.26 5.86
CA ALA A 58 -1.71 -6.09 4.61
C ALA A 58 -0.23 -5.72 4.86
N HIS A 59 0.07 -4.85 5.83
CA HIS A 59 1.44 -4.52 6.23
C HIS A 59 2.18 -5.76 6.74
N GLN A 60 1.56 -6.56 7.60
CA GLN A 60 2.13 -7.82 8.07
C GLN A 60 2.36 -8.79 6.91
N ALA A 61 1.39 -8.94 6.02
CA ALA A 61 1.49 -9.80 4.84
C ALA A 61 2.62 -9.37 3.90
N ASP A 62 2.82 -8.06 3.69
CA ASP A 62 3.94 -7.56 2.88
C ASP A 62 5.29 -7.90 3.51
N LEU A 63 5.45 -7.69 4.82
CA LEU A 63 6.67 -8.04 5.53
C LEU A 63 6.95 -9.55 5.53
N MET A 64 5.92 -10.39 5.61
CA MET A 64 6.04 -11.85 5.55
C MET A 64 6.52 -12.38 4.20
N ARG A 65 6.53 -11.57 3.14
CA ARG A 65 7.15 -11.92 1.85
C ARG A 65 8.67 -12.03 1.96
N VAL A 66 9.28 -11.36 2.92
CA VAL A 66 10.72 -11.44 3.17
C VAL A 66 11.03 -12.77 3.84
N GLN A 67 11.89 -13.56 3.23
CA GLN A 67 12.29 -14.87 3.77
C GLN A 67 12.89 -14.74 5.17
N GLY A 68 12.32 -15.46 6.11
CA GLY A 68 12.72 -15.47 7.52
C GLY A 68 11.87 -14.57 8.42
N ILE A 69 10.93 -13.80 7.85
CA ILE A 69 9.91 -13.08 8.60
C ILE A 69 8.65 -13.92 8.60
N GLY A 70 8.36 -14.54 9.74
CA GLY A 70 7.11 -15.26 9.98
C GLY A 70 6.02 -14.35 10.56
N PRO A 71 4.84 -14.92 10.88
CA PRO A 71 3.70 -14.19 11.42
C PRO A 71 4.02 -13.35 12.67
N GLU A 72 4.76 -13.94 13.62
CA GLU A 72 5.13 -13.27 14.87
C GLU A 72 6.06 -12.07 14.62
N PHE A 73 7.05 -12.24 13.74
CA PHE A 73 7.98 -11.15 13.40
C PHE A 73 7.35 -10.11 12.50
N GLY A 74 6.43 -10.49 11.61
CA GLY A 74 5.63 -9.57 10.81
C GLY A 74 4.82 -8.62 11.70
N GLN A 75 4.14 -9.18 12.70
CA GLN A 75 3.41 -8.39 13.69
C GLN A 75 4.32 -7.50 14.53
N LEU A 76 5.47 -8.02 14.98
CA LEU A 76 6.43 -7.26 15.79
C LEU A 76 6.99 -6.06 15.00
N LEU A 77 7.33 -6.24 13.74
CA LEU A 77 7.81 -5.19 12.84
C LEU A 77 6.73 -4.13 12.60
N GLU A 78 5.51 -4.54 12.27
CA GLU A 78 4.36 -3.63 12.09
C GLU A 78 4.12 -2.79 13.35
N ARG A 79 4.10 -3.44 14.52
CA ARG A 79 3.94 -2.74 15.81
C ARG A 79 5.11 -1.84 16.17
N SER A 80 6.24 -2.03 15.55
CA SER A 80 7.44 -1.19 15.69
C SER A 80 7.48 -0.04 14.67
N GLY A 81 6.43 0.12 13.84
CA GLY A 81 6.33 1.16 12.83
C GLY A 81 7.14 0.86 11.57
N VAL A 82 7.32 -0.42 11.25
CA VAL A 82 7.83 -0.87 9.94
C VAL A 82 6.67 -1.54 9.22
N GLU A 83 6.07 -0.82 8.28
CA GLU A 83 4.80 -1.21 7.67
C GLU A 83 4.95 -1.88 6.30
N SER A 84 6.16 -1.84 5.71
CA SER A 84 6.39 -2.39 4.37
C SER A 84 7.80 -2.90 4.18
N VAL A 85 7.96 -3.76 3.15
CA VAL A 85 9.29 -4.21 2.70
C VAL A 85 10.17 -3.03 2.26
N GLY A 86 9.56 -1.99 1.65
CA GLY A 86 10.28 -0.77 1.26
C GLY A 86 10.86 -0.01 2.46
N GLU A 87 10.07 0.17 3.51
CA GLU A 87 10.56 0.78 4.75
C GLU A 87 11.66 -0.03 5.42
N LEU A 88 11.47 -1.36 5.49
CA LEU A 88 12.46 -2.27 6.03
C LEU A 88 13.81 -2.13 5.31
N ALA A 89 13.78 -2.02 3.98
CA ALA A 89 14.98 -1.86 3.15
C ALA A 89 15.73 -0.56 3.41
N MET A 90 15.04 0.50 3.83
CA MET A 90 15.63 1.83 4.08
C MET A 90 16.17 2.00 5.50
N ARG A 91 15.80 1.12 6.43
CA ARG A 91 16.17 1.26 7.83
C ARG A 91 17.50 0.58 8.15
N HIS A 92 18.21 1.11 9.15
CA HIS A 92 19.41 0.49 9.68
C HIS A 92 19.07 -0.72 10.58
N PRO A 93 19.70 -1.88 10.36
CA PRO A 93 19.40 -3.11 11.11
C PRO A 93 19.55 -2.95 12.64
N GLU A 94 20.55 -2.18 13.08
CA GLU A 94 20.80 -1.91 14.50
C GLU A 94 19.62 -1.18 15.14
N ASN A 95 19.14 -0.12 14.51
CA ASN A 95 18.01 0.66 15.00
C ASN A 95 16.73 -0.18 15.06
N ILE A 96 16.50 -1.03 14.04
CA ILE A 96 15.38 -1.97 14.04
C ILE A 96 15.52 -2.94 15.21
N THR A 97 16.68 -3.56 15.40
CA THR A 97 16.90 -4.53 16.46
C THR A 97 16.59 -3.93 17.84
N HIS A 98 17.06 -2.73 18.12
CA HIS A 98 16.77 -2.03 19.37
C HIS A 98 15.27 -1.71 19.52
N LEU A 99 14.64 -1.29 18.45
CA LEU A 99 13.22 -0.97 18.44
C LEU A 99 12.36 -2.22 18.69
N LEU A 100 12.68 -3.32 18.02
CA LEU A 100 12.02 -4.62 18.20
C LEU A 100 12.16 -5.13 19.64
N ALA A 101 13.36 -4.98 20.23
CA ALA A 101 13.60 -5.38 21.61
C ALA A 101 12.71 -4.59 22.59
N ARG A 102 12.61 -3.26 22.38
CA ARG A 102 11.78 -2.38 23.20
C ARG A 102 10.30 -2.74 23.10
N VAL A 103 9.78 -2.85 21.86
CA VAL A 103 8.36 -3.18 21.62
C VAL A 103 8.03 -4.58 22.15
N ASN A 104 8.93 -5.55 22.00
CA ASN A 104 8.70 -6.89 22.52
C ASN A 104 8.74 -6.95 24.04
N ALA A 105 9.56 -6.12 24.71
CA ALA A 105 9.58 -6.00 26.15
C ALA A 105 8.23 -5.50 26.71
N GLU A 106 7.60 -4.56 25.98
CA GLU A 106 6.29 -3.99 26.35
C GLU A 106 5.11 -4.92 26.02
N LYS A 107 5.12 -5.50 24.82
CA LYS A 107 3.94 -6.20 24.25
C LYS A 107 4.04 -7.71 24.25
N LYS A 108 5.23 -8.28 24.47
CA LYS A 108 5.49 -9.72 24.52
C LYS A 108 4.91 -10.49 23.33
N LEU A 109 5.12 -9.97 22.13
CA LEU A 109 4.57 -10.52 20.88
C LEU A 109 5.32 -11.76 20.39
N THR A 110 6.61 -11.86 20.71
CA THR A 110 7.45 -12.99 20.33
C THR A 110 8.19 -13.55 21.55
N ARG A 111 8.48 -14.84 21.51
CA ARG A 111 9.24 -15.51 22.59
C ARG A 111 10.70 -15.05 22.64
N ALA A 112 11.27 -14.69 21.52
CA ALA A 112 12.65 -14.24 21.40
C ALA A 112 12.74 -13.05 20.43
N VAL A 113 13.54 -12.07 20.82
CA VAL A 113 13.87 -10.94 19.93
C VAL A 113 14.86 -11.42 18.88
N PRO A 114 14.67 -11.08 17.59
CA PRO A 114 15.59 -11.48 16.54
C PRO A 114 16.98 -10.86 16.77
N ALA A 115 18.03 -11.66 16.58
CA ALA A 115 19.40 -11.18 16.67
C ALA A 115 19.71 -10.18 15.53
N LEU A 116 20.65 -9.26 15.76
CA LEU A 116 21.10 -8.28 14.77
C LEU A 116 21.42 -8.92 13.41
N LYS A 117 22.13 -10.07 13.41
CA LYS A 117 22.46 -10.81 12.18
C LYS A 117 21.22 -11.23 11.40
N THR A 118 20.16 -11.63 12.08
CA THR A 118 18.88 -12.01 11.47
C THR A 118 18.20 -10.79 10.85
N VAL A 119 18.14 -9.68 11.58
CA VAL A 119 17.57 -8.42 11.10
C VAL A 119 18.35 -7.86 9.90
N THR A 120 19.69 -7.94 9.95
CA THR A 120 20.54 -7.57 8.80
C THR A 120 20.17 -8.38 7.56
N GLY A 121 20.00 -9.70 7.70
CA GLY A 121 19.58 -10.56 6.59
C GLY A 121 18.19 -10.19 6.04
N TRP A 122 17.26 -9.76 6.87
CA TRP A 122 15.95 -9.28 6.42
C TRP A 122 16.05 -7.98 5.62
N VAL A 123 16.83 -7.02 6.11
CA VAL A 123 17.05 -5.73 5.43
C VAL A 123 17.73 -5.94 4.06
N GLU A 124 18.72 -6.83 3.98
CA GLU A 124 19.38 -7.16 2.71
C GLU A 124 18.40 -7.79 1.70
N ARG A 125 17.61 -8.76 2.15
CA ARG A 125 16.58 -9.39 1.31
C ARG A 125 15.51 -8.38 0.86
N ALA A 126 15.09 -7.49 1.75
CA ALA A 126 14.16 -6.42 1.44
C ALA A 126 14.73 -5.48 0.35
N LYS A 127 16.01 -5.12 0.42
CA LYS A 127 16.72 -4.34 -0.61
C LYS A 127 16.73 -5.05 -1.96
N ILE A 128 16.98 -6.36 -1.98
CA ILE A 128 16.97 -7.18 -3.20
C ILE A 128 15.57 -7.17 -3.82
N MET A 129 14.53 -7.41 -3.01
CA MET A 129 13.13 -7.43 -3.48
C MET A 129 12.72 -6.08 -4.05
N MET A 130 13.11 -4.97 -3.44
CA MET A 130 12.84 -3.62 -3.95
C MET A 130 13.53 -3.37 -5.30
N LYS A 131 14.77 -3.83 -5.44
CA LYS A 131 15.53 -3.70 -6.68
C LYS A 131 14.90 -4.51 -7.82
N GLU A 132 14.45 -5.73 -7.55
CA GLU A 132 13.76 -6.59 -8.51
C GLU A 132 12.38 -6.01 -8.91
N SER A 133 11.65 -5.43 -7.95
CA SER A 133 10.37 -4.78 -8.21
C SER A 133 10.54 -3.55 -9.11
N SER A 134 11.53 -2.72 -8.86
CA SER A 134 11.87 -1.58 -9.73
C SER A 134 12.26 -2.01 -11.14
N ALA A 135 13.01 -3.11 -11.28
CA ALA A 135 13.41 -3.64 -12.58
C ALA A 135 12.21 -4.15 -13.40
N ARG A 136 11.17 -4.68 -12.74
CA ARG A 136 9.94 -5.15 -13.41
C ARG A 136 8.99 -4.01 -13.79
N SER A 137 9.01 -2.89 -13.07
CA SER A 137 8.21 -1.69 -13.37
C SER A 137 8.82 -0.84 -14.50
N GLY A 138 10.05 -1.11 -14.89
CA GLY A 138 10.78 -0.44 -15.93
C GLY A 138 10.64 -1.12 -17.29
N THR A 139 9.42 -1.34 -17.79
CA THR A 139 9.22 -1.57 -19.22
C THR A 139 9.29 -0.19 -19.88
N PRO A 140 10.31 0.13 -20.66
CA PRO A 140 10.25 1.34 -21.47
C PRO A 140 9.18 1.11 -22.52
N THR A 141 8.08 1.85 -22.41
CA THR A 141 7.21 2.05 -23.55
C THR A 141 8.08 2.74 -24.61
N ALA A 142 8.60 1.95 -25.52
CA ALA A 142 9.24 2.45 -26.71
C ALA A 142 8.18 3.20 -27.51
N SER A 143 8.11 4.50 -27.31
CA SER A 143 7.45 5.40 -28.23
C SER A 143 8.27 5.39 -29.52
N ALA A 144 7.77 4.65 -30.49
CA ALA A 144 8.27 4.75 -31.86
C ALA A 144 8.12 6.21 -32.34
N PRO A 145 9.15 6.77 -32.99
CA PRO A 145 9.01 8.05 -33.64
C PRO A 145 8.25 7.85 -34.95
N THR A 146 7.00 8.22 -34.99
CA THR A 146 6.33 8.45 -36.27
C THR A 146 6.79 9.78 -36.83
N THR A 147 7.76 9.69 -37.72
CA THR A 147 7.96 10.69 -38.74
C THR A 147 6.71 10.79 -39.60
N SER A 148 6.02 11.91 -39.54
CA SER A 148 5.09 12.31 -40.57
C SER A 148 5.49 13.67 -41.08
N THR A 149 5.96 13.61 -42.29
CA THR A 149 6.32 14.65 -43.25
C THR A 149 5.13 15.58 -43.55
N ALA A 150 5.46 16.84 -43.53
CA ALA A 150 4.86 18.01 -44.16
C ALA A 150 3.64 17.84 -45.10
N SER A 151 2.69 18.73 -45.03
CA SER A 151 2.40 19.60 -46.13
C SER A 151 1.49 20.80 -45.74
N ALA A 152 1.87 21.91 -46.28
CA ALA A 152 1.34 23.25 -46.12
C ALA A 152 -0.08 23.46 -46.71
N SER A 153 -0.76 24.46 -46.25
CA SER A 153 -1.39 25.60 -46.95
C SER A 153 -2.57 26.12 -46.17
N ALA A 154 -2.44 27.25 -45.58
CA ALA A 154 -2.85 28.56 -46.00
C ALA A 154 -4.40 28.79 -46.05
N THR A 155 -4.79 29.84 -45.35
CA THR A 155 -5.58 31.01 -45.78
C THR A 155 -6.83 31.32 -44.96
N THR A 156 -6.71 32.49 -44.33
CA THR A 156 -7.67 33.61 -44.12
C THR A 156 -8.86 33.46 -43.19
N ALA A 157 -8.74 34.23 -42.12
CA ALA A 157 -9.51 35.46 -41.82
C ALA A 157 -10.99 35.32 -41.44
N SER A 158 -11.33 35.72 -40.27
CA SER A 158 -12.07 36.93 -39.91
C SER A 158 -12.69 36.83 -38.51
N THR A 159 -12.29 37.75 -37.69
CA THR A 159 -12.96 38.29 -36.49
C THR A 159 -14.04 39.28 -37.00
N PRO A 160 -15.00 39.87 -36.25
CA PRO A 160 -15.24 39.87 -34.79
C PRO A 160 -16.73 39.92 -34.38
N GLY A 161 -16.95 40.07 -33.08
CA GLY A 161 -18.19 40.64 -32.57
C GLY A 161 -18.59 39.98 -31.23
N ALA A 162 -18.23 40.49 -30.14
CA ALA A 162 -18.75 41.52 -29.28
C ALA A 162 -20.05 41.12 -28.56
N ALA A 163 -19.96 41.21 -27.28
CA ALA A 163 -20.84 41.79 -26.30
C ALA A 163 -21.31 40.89 -25.16
N ALA A 164 -20.75 41.16 -24.01
CA ALA A 164 -21.44 41.06 -22.71
C ALA A 164 -22.44 42.25 -22.65
N PRO A 165 -23.29 42.49 -21.63
CA PRO A 165 -23.18 42.09 -20.22
C PRO A 165 -24.55 41.91 -19.48
N ASN A 166 -24.43 41.85 -18.17
CA ASN A 166 -25.40 42.27 -17.15
C ASN A 166 -26.24 41.15 -16.51
N ALA A 167 -26.12 40.95 -15.29
CA ALA A 167 -26.14 41.71 -14.06
C ALA A 167 -27.41 41.41 -13.21
N ARG A 168 -27.16 41.30 -11.95
CA ARG A 168 -27.99 41.61 -10.77
C ARG A 168 -28.98 40.54 -10.33
N ALA A 169 -28.77 40.12 -9.16
CA ALA A 169 -29.01 40.65 -7.81
C ALA A 169 -30.31 40.12 -7.21
N SER A 170 -30.27 39.70 -6.07
CA SER A 170 -30.71 40.19 -4.78
C SER A 170 -31.36 39.10 -3.95
N GLU A 171 -30.83 38.92 -2.73
CA GLU A 171 -31.47 39.19 -1.44
C GLU A 171 -32.75 38.38 -1.18
N SER A 172 -32.97 37.78 -0.09
CA SER A 172 -32.84 38.14 1.33
C SER A 172 -33.31 36.95 2.20
N VAL A 173 -32.60 36.73 3.30
CA VAL A 173 -33.11 36.88 4.68
C VAL A 173 -34.37 36.08 5.03
N THR A 174 -34.26 35.18 5.96
CA THR A 174 -34.84 35.32 7.31
C THR A 174 -34.74 34.01 8.09
N LYS A 175 -34.00 34.04 9.19
CA LYS A 175 -34.24 33.33 10.43
C LYS A 175 -35.40 34.10 11.14
N PRO A 176 -36.16 33.62 12.11
CA PRO A 176 -35.82 32.71 13.22
C PRO A 176 -36.99 31.81 13.69
N MET A 177 -36.71 30.99 14.58
CA MET A 177 -37.23 30.45 15.82
C MET A 177 -37.12 28.94 15.90
#